data_781213175d34f33a30576aa14c6471a0
#
_entry.id   781213175d34f33a30576aa14c6471a0
#
_cell.length_a   1.000
_cell.length_b   1.000
_cell.length_c   1.000
_cell.angle_alpha   90.00
_cell.angle_beta   90.00
_cell.angle_gamma   90.00
#
_symmetry.space_group_name_H-M   'P 1'
#
loop_
_entity.id
_entity.type
_entity.pdbx_description
1 polymer ?
#
loop_
_entity_poly.entity_id
_entity_poly.type
_entity_poly.pdbx_seq_one_letter_code
_entity_poly.pdbx_strand_id
1 'polypeptide(L)'
;NGVLIAFGPPASPLTDLARQASAAITLADRYTDAFAQAQRRKQPTAAAEIQQSLLPPRIVRVTGGEVAGNVLPSYEVAGDWFDLVENPDGIWITLADGLGGSTRAAASSAVALGALRASRRSGAKPSEALVVMHQTLREMPGPRTEMTAVAIHWDPATSELTVANCGHVAPVVMRADGGVEQLETPSGRGLGGRASPKPTQRHTQLGPGDRVILVSDGVTNLGEGQAGLGVGGVIKAALRAERQTAAETVREVHRAVLAASSGNLSDDATVVCLAAG
;
A
#
# COMPACT_ATOMS: atom_id res chain seq x y z
N ASN A 1 0.45 15.03 -7.72
CA ASN A 1 1.31 15.64 -6.70
C ASN A 1 2.57 16.18 -7.35
N GLY A 2 2.76 17.50 -7.34
CA GLY A 2 3.90 18.19 -7.92
C GLY A 2 4.62 19.03 -6.86
N VAL A 3 5.84 19.46 -7.17
CA VAL A 3 6.59 20.42 -6.39
C VAL A 3 6.58 21.73 -7.15
N LEU A 4 6.13 22.82 -6.51
CA LEU A 4 6.26 24.15 -7.04
C LEU A 4 7.62 24.71 -6.60
N ILE A 5 8.49 25.05 -7.56
CA ILE A 5 9.80 25.65 -7.30
C ILE A 5 9.70 27.12 -7.71
N ALA A 6 9.90 28.06 -6.77
CA ALA A 6 9.98 29.47 -7.05
C ALA A 6 11.44 29.96 -6.95
N PHE A 7 11.84 30.76 -7.92
CA PHE A 7 13.15 31.41 -7.95
C PHE A 7 12.98 32.90 -7.63
N GLY A 8 13.65 33.39 -6.60
CA GLY A 8 13.61 34.79 -6.16
C GLY A 8 13.27 34.95 -4.67
N PRO A 9 13.22 36.16 -4.16
CA PRO A 9 12.83 36.40 -2.77
C PRO A 9 11.39 35.94 -2.52
N PRO A 10 11.09 35.35 -1.35
CA PRO A 10 9.76 34.83 -1.05
C PRO A 10 8.75 35.99 -1.00
N ALA A 11 7.92 36.09 -2.05
CA ALA A 11 6.72 36.93 -2.00
C ALA A 11 5.60 36.13 -1.35
N SER A 12 4.97 36.67 -0.32
CA SER A 12 3.70 36.17 0.20
C SER A 12 2.65 36.17 -0.93
N PRO A 13 1.90 35.15 -1.18
CA PRO A 13 1.59 33.88 -0.51
C PRO A 13 1.80 32.66 -1.42
N LEU A 14 3.04 32.18 -1.52
CA LEU A 14 3.36 30.98 -2.30
C LEU A 14 2.54 29.74 -1.89
N THR A 15 2.12 29.68 -0.63
CA THR A 15 1.28 28.59 -0.13
C THR A 15 -0.10 28.56 -0.80
N ASP A 16 -0.73 29.72 -1.01
CA ASP A 16 -2.04 29.79 -1.66
C ASP A 16 -1.92 29.50 -3.16
N LEU A 17 -0.87 30.00 -3.80
CA LEU A 17 -0.57 29.67 -5.20
C LEU A 17 -0.31 28.16 -5.37
N ALA A 18 0.48 27.55 -4.49
CA ALA A 18 0.73 26.11 -4.51
C ALA A 18 -0.55 25.31 -4.31
N ARG A 19 -1.44 25.75 -3.43
CA ARG A 19 -2.73 25.10 -3.19
C ARG A 19 -3.65 25.22 -4.40
N GLN A 20 -3.74 26.40 -5.02
CA GLN A 20 -4.53 26.63 -6.23
C GLN A 20 -3.97 25.83 -7.41
N ALA A 21 -2.65 25.83 -7.61
CA ALA A 21 -1.99 25.05 -8.67
C ALA A 21 -2.23 23.53 -8.47
N SER A 22 -2.11 23.05 -7.23
CA SER A 22 -2.38 21.64 -6.92
C SER A 22 -3.84 21.27 -7.21
N ALA A 23 -4.79 22.11 -6.82
CA ALA A 23 -6.21 21.89 -7.11
C ALA A 23 -6.49 21.92 -8.62
N ALA A 24 -5.90 22.88 -9.35
CA ALA A 24 -6.05 22.98 -10.80
C ALA A 24 -5.47 21.77 -11.54
N ILE A 25 -4.27 21.29 -11.14
CA ILE A 25 -3.66 20.10 -11.71
C ILE A 25 -4.53 18.86 -11.43
N THR A 26 -4.98 18.69 -10.18
CA THR A 26 -5.83 17.54 -9.80
C THR A 26 -7.17 17.56 -10.57
N LEU A 27 -7.72 18.74 -10.82
CA LEU A 27 -8.93 18.87 -11.63
C LEU A 27 -8.63 18.57 -13.11
N ALA A 28 -7.54 19.09 -13.65
CA ALA A 28 -7.17 18.88 -15.04
C ALA A 28 -6.83 17.41 -15.36
N ASP A 29 -6.20 16.68 -14.45
CA ASP A 29 -5.94 15.24 -14.60
C ASP A 29 -7.20 14.38 -14.84
N ARG A 30 -8.39 14.93 -14.55
CA ARG A 30 -9.66 14.26 -14.85
C ARG A 30 -10.12 14.41 -16.30
N TYR A 31 -9.53 15.36 -17.03
CA TYR A 31 -10.01 15.76 -18.36
C TYR A 31 -8.90 15.75 -19.43
N THR A 32 -7.63 15.58 -19.03
CA THR A 32 -6.51 15.57 -19.98
C THR A 32 -5.36 14.70 -19.48
N ASP A 33 -4.76 13.97 -20.41
CA ASP A 33 -3.56 13.16 -20.17
C ASP A 33 -2.26 13.97 -20.24
N ALA A 34 -2.34 15.27 -20.50
CA ALA A 34 -1.17 16.12 -20.77
C ALA A 34 -0.13 16.10 -19.63
N PHE A 35 -0.59 16.13 -18.36
CA PHE A 35 0.29 16.09 -17.20
C PHE A 35 0.92 14.71 -17.03
N ALA A 36 0.15 13.65 -17.20
CA ALA A 36 0.64 12.28 -17.15
C ALA A 36 1.68 12.04 -18.26
N GLN A 37 1.44 12.50 -19.47
CA GLN A 37 2.38 12.40 -20.60
C GLN A 37 3.67 13.19 -20.33
N ALA A 38 3.57 14.40 -19.78
CA ALA A 38 4.73 15.24 -19.47
C ALA A 38 5.64 14.68 -18.36
N GLN A 39 5.08 13.90 -17.43
CA GLN A 39 5.84 13.28 -16.34
C GLN A 39 6.51 11.95 -16.72
N ARG A 40 6.09 11.33 -17.81
CA ARG A 40 6.52 10.00 -18.21
C ARG A 40 7.84 10.05 -18.99
N ARG A 41 8.81 9.25 -18.56
CA ARG A 41 10.07 9.03 -19.27
C ARG A 41 10.01 7.88 -20.28
N LYS A 42 9.06 6.95 -20.13
CA LYS A 42 8.81 5.79 -20.99
C LYS A 42 7.32 5.61 -21.20
N GLN A 43 6.92 5.02 -22.32
CA GLN A 43 5.52 4.66 -22.55
C GLN A 43 5.14 3.50 -21.58
N PRO A 44 4.06 3.65 -20.81
CA PRO A 44 3.60 2.59 -19.93
C PRO A 44 2.96 1.46 -20.73
N THR A 45 3.02 0.26 -20.18
CA THR A 45 2.23 -0.86 -20.68
C THR A 45 0.78 -0.73 -20.21
N ALA A 46 -0.16 -1.43 -20.87
CA ALA A 46 -1.55 -1.46 -20.41
C ALA A 46 -1.68 -2.00 -18.96
N ALA A 47 -0.83 -2.95 -18.58
CA ALA A 47 -0.78 -3.47 -17.23
C ALA A 47 -0.36 -2.39 -16.20
N ALA A 48 0.66 -1.58 -16.54
CA ALA A 48 1.09 -0.47 -15.69
C ALA A 48 0.01 0.61 -15.52
N GLU A 49 -0.73 0.91 -16.59
CA GLU A 49 -1.86 1.84 -16.51
C GLU A 49 -2.98 1.32 -15.60
N ILE A 50 -3.33 0.05 -15.73
CA ILE A 50 -4.32 -0.58 -14.84
C ILE A 50 -3.84 -0.47 -13.39
N GLN A 51 -2.61 -0.90 -13.10
CA GLN A 51 -2.05 -0.86 -11.76
C GLN A 51 -2.05 0.56 -11.17
N GLN A 52 -1.57 1.55 -11.92
CA GLN A 52 -1.55 2.94 -11.47
C GLN A 52 -2.96 3.50 -11.20
N SER A 53 -3.96 3.09 -12.00
CA SER A 53 -5.35 3.52 -11.82
C SER A 53 -6.02 2.94 -10.57
N LEU A 54 -5.48 1.85 -10.01
CA LEU A 54 -5.99 1.24 -8.79
C LEU A 54 -5.53 1.96 -7.52
N LEU A 55 -4.36 2.62 -7.57
CA LEU A 55 -3.72 3.18 -6.38
C LEU A 55 -4.46 4.41 -5.84
N PRO A 56 -4.68 4.47 -4.53
CA PRO A 56 -5.24 5.66 -3.87
C PRO A 56 -4.20 6.79 -3.78
N PRO A 57 -4.57 7.98 -3.25
CA PRO A 57 -3.61 9.03 -2.94
C PRO A 57 -2.50 8.51 -2.02
N ARG A 58 -1.25 8.95 -2.29
CA ARG A 58 -0.06 8.45 -1.58
C ARG A 58 0.01 8.87 -0.11
N ILE A 59 -0.59 9.97 0.26
CA ILE A 59 -0.61 10.50 1.64
C ILE A 59 -2.00 11.02 1.91
N VAL A 60 -2.60 10.55 2.98
CA VAL A 60 -3.95 10.95 3.40
C VAL A 60 -3.95 11.18 4.92
N ARG A 61 -4.47 12.31 5.35
CA ARG A 61 -4.84 12.50 6.75
C ARG A 61 -6.17 11.86 7.01
N VAL A 62 -6.25 11.11 8.07
CA VAL A 62 -7.44 10.41 8.54
C VAL A 62 -7.75 10.81 9.98
N THR A 63 -8.94 10.52 10.45
CA THR A 63 -9.29 10.72 11.86
C THR A 63 -8.31 9.96 12.75
N GLY A 64 -7.68 10.69 13.68
CA GLY A 64 -6.72 10.13 14.61
C GLY A 64 -5.34 9.78 14.01
N GLY A 65 -5.01 10.19 12.77
CA GLY A 65 -3.71 9.85 12.24
C GLY A 65 -3.40 10.26 10.80
N GLU A 66 -2.39 9.63 10.24
CA GLU A 66 -1.95 9.81 8.85
C GLU A 66 -1.65 8.44 8.23
N VAL A 67 -2.06 8.25 6.99
CA VAL A 67 -1.66 7.09 6.18
C VAL A 67 -0.80 7.55 5.02
N ALA A 68 0.29 6.85 4.78
CA ALA A 68 1.08 7.01 3.57
C ALA A 68 1.33 5.64 2.93
N GLY A 69 1.30 5.60 1.60
CA GLY A 69 1.61 4.39 0.84
C GLY A 69 2.23 4.74 -0.50
N ASN A 70 3.14 3.89 -0.97
CA ASN A 70 3.73 4.03 -2.29
C ASN A 70 4.23 2.68 -2.80
N VAL A 71 4.17 2.52 -4.11
CA VAL A 71 4.74 1.41 -4.86
C VAL A 71 5.98 1.92 -5.58
N LEU A 72 7.13 1.29 -5.38
CA LEU A 72 8.29 1.41 -6.26
C LEU A 72 8.15 0.33 -7.33
N PRO A 73 7.83 0.69 -8.57
CA PRO A 73 7.61 -0.31 -9.60
C PRO A 73 8.94 -0.96 -10.01
N SER A 74 8.92 -2.26 -10.25
CA SER A 74 9.95 -2.98 -10.99
C SER A 74 9.91 -2.59 -12.47
N TYR A 75 10.91 -3.01 -13.27
CA TYR A 75 10.90 -2.78 -14.72
C TYR A 75 9.83 -3.59 -15.45
N GLU A 76 9.45 -4.73 -14.89
CA GLU A 76 8.31 -5.53 -15.33
C GLU A 76 7.15 -5.24 -14.38
N VAL A 77 5.96 -5.00 -14.92
CA VAL A 77 4.78 -4.67 -14.11
C VAL A 77 4.43 -5.88 -13.27
N ALA A 78 4.61 -5.77 -11.97
CA ALA A 78 4.12 -6.72 -11.00
C ALA A 78 2.67 -6.40 -10.60
N GLY A 79 2.09 -7.19 -9.73
CA GLY A 79 0.68 -7.12 -9.37
C GLY A 79 0.34 -6.34 -8.11
N ASP A 80 1.32 -5.62 -7.54
CA ASP A 80 1.16 -4.90 -6.27
C ASP A 80 0.13 -3.77 -6.35
N TRP A 81 -0.73 -3.72 -5.35
CA TRP A 81 -1.62 -2.59 -5.12
C TRP A 81 -1.96 -2.45 -3.64
N PHE A 82 -2.35 -1.27 -3.25
CA PHE A 82 -2.96 -1.03 -1.94
C PHE A 82 -4.23 -0.22 -2.07
N ASP A 83 -5.14 -0.37 -1.12
CA ASP A 83 -6.36 0.42 -1.00
C ASP A 83 -6.43 1.06 0.38
N LEU A 84 -7.00 2.25 0.42
CA LEU A 84 -7.17 3.05 1.62
C LEU A 84 -8.53 3.72 1.58
N VAL A 85 -9.27 3.59 2.67
CA VAL A 85 -10.50 4.35 2.86
C VAL A 85 -10.76 4.62 4.34
N GLU A 86 -11.29 5.78 4.61
CA GLU A 86 -11.86 6.13 5.90
C GLU A 86 -13.38 6.04 5.80
N ASN A 87 -13.99 5.29 6.71
CA ASN A 87 -15.42 5.14 6.91
C ASN A 87 -15.80 5.61 8.32
N PRO A 88 -17.09 5.78 8.62
CA PRO A 88 -17.52 6.14 9.98
C PRO A 88 -17.12 5.16 11.09
N ASP A 89 -16.89 3.90 10.73
CA ASP A 89 -16.45 2.82 11.63
C ASP A 89 -14.94 2.66 11.74
N GLY A 90 -14.17 3.45 11.00
CA GLY A 90 -12.71 3.44 11.06
C GLY A 90 -12.01 3.41 9.70
N ILE A 91 -10.71 3.19 9.75
CA ILE A 91 -9.81 3.25 8.61
C ILE A 91 -9.49 1.83 8.13
N TRP A 92 -9.73 1.58 6.84
CA TRP A 92 -9.34 0.35 6.18
C TRP A 92 -8.10 0.56 5.33
N ILE A 93 -7.14 -0.35 5.46
CA ILE A 93 -5.98 -0.43 4.57
C ILE A 93 -5.85 -1.88 4.13
N THR A 94 -5.65 -2.09 2.83
CA THR A 94 -5.36 -3.41 2.27
C THR A 94 -4.15 -3.29 1.37
N LEU A 95 -3.19 -4.19 1.54
CA LEU A 95 -2.07 -4.38 0.65
C LEU A 95 -2.18 -5.77 0.05
N ALA A 96 -2.04 -5.87 -1.26
CA ALA A 96 -2.05 -7.13 -1.98
C ALA A 96 -0.96 -7.16 -3.04
N ASP A 97 -0.42 -8.34 -3.24
CA ASP A 97 0.61 -8.65 -4.22
C ASP A 97 0.12 -9.80 -5.10
N GLY A 98 -0.05 -9.50 -6.38
CA GLY A 98 -0.53 -10.44 -7.39
C GLY A 98 0.62 -11.09 -8.14
N LEU A 99 0.66 -12.42 -8.18
CA LEU A 99 1.70 -13.17 -8.88
C LEU A 99 1.71 -12.88 -10.39
N GLY A 100 2.84 -12.38 -10.88
CA GLY A 100 3.16 -12.23 -12.30
C GLY A 100 2.90 -10.84 -12.89
N GLY A 101 3.77 -10.46 -13.86
CA GLY A 101 3.83 -9.15 -14.52
C GLY A 101 3.02 -9.03 -15.80
N SER A 102 1.81 -9.57 -15.90
CA SER A 102 1.02 -9.56 -17.12
C SER A 102 -0.24 -8.69 -17.02
N THR A 103 -0.79 -8.29 -18.17
CA THR A 103 -2.11 -7.62 -18.24
C THR A 103 -3.19 -8.41 -17.49
N ARG A 104 -3.06 -9.75 -17.47
CA ARG A 104 -3.98 -10.60 -16.71
C ARG A 104 -3.81 -10.44 -15.21
N ALA A 105 -2.59 -10.36 -14.69
CA ALA A 105 -2.34 -10.09 -13.28
C ALA A 105 -2.93 -8.74 -12.87
N ALA A 106 -2.70 -7.69 -13.65
CA ALA A 106 -3.28 -6.37 -13.43
C ALA A 106 -4.82 -6.39 -13.46
N ALA A 107 -5.43 -7.13 -14.40
CA ALA A 107 -6.89 -7.31 -14.47
C ALA A 107 -7.42 -8.06 -13.24
N SER A 108 -6.69 -9.09 -12.76
CA SER A 108 -7.05 -9.82 -11.54
C SER A 108 -6.98 -8.92 -10.30
N SER A 109 -5.98 -8.05 -10.23
CA SER A 109 -5.85 -7.03 -9.18
C SER A 109 -7.04 -6.06 -9.17
N ALA A 110 -7.48 -5.60 -10.36
CA ALA A 110 -8.65 -4.74 -10.49
C ALA A 110 -9.94 -5.45 -10.02
N VAL A 111 -10.11 -6.72 -10.37
CA VAL A 111 -11.27 -7.53 -9.95
C VAL A 111 -11.23 -7.78 -8.45
N ALA A 112 -10.08 -8.13 -7.88
CA ALA A 112 -9.90 -8.34 -6.45
C ALA A 112 -10.19 -7.06 -5.64
N LEU A 113 -9.71 -5.91 -6.12
CA LEU A 113 -10.02 -4.61 -5.52
C LEU A 113 -11.51 -4.28 -5.59
N GLY A 114 -12.17 -4.58 -6.71
CA GLY A 114 -13.62 -4.45 -6.86
C GLY A 114 -14.38 -5.29 -5.82
N ALA A 115 -13.98 -6.54 -5.64
CA ALA A 115 -14.54 -7.45 -4.65
C ALA A 115 -14.33 -6.98 -3.21
N LEU A 116 -13.12 -6.51 -2.87
CA LEU A 116 -12.79 -5.89 -1.58
C LEU A 116 -13.73 -4.71 -1.28
N ARG A 117 -13.82 -3.77 -2.23
CA ARG A 117 -14.63 -2.55 -2.05
C ARG A 117 -16.12 -2.87 -1.93
N ALA A 118 -16.63 -3.84 -2.70
CA ALA A 118 -18.02 -4.29 -2.58
C ALA A 118 -18.31 -4.93 -1.22
N SER A 119 -17.43 -5.84 -0.79
CA SER A 119 -17.55 -6.53 0.50
C SER A 119 -17.52 -5.55 1.67
N ARG A 120 -16.57 -4.62 1.68
CA ARG A 120 -16.48 -3.57 2.71
C ARG A 120 -17.73 -2.70 2.76
N ARG A 121 -18.28 -2.27 1.61
CA ARG A 121 -19.52 -1.48 1.54
C ARG A 121 -20.74 -2.24 2.04
N SER A 122 -20.68 -3.57 2.08
CA SER A 122 -21.71 -4.45 2.65
C SER A 122 -21.50 -4.72 4.15
N GLY A 123 -20.53 -4.06 4.80
CA GLY A 123 -20.28 -4.20 6.24
C GLY A 123 -19.44 -5.44 6.62
N ALA A 124 -18.75 -6.06 5.66
CA ALA A 124 -17.91 -7.22 5.95
C ALA A 124 -16.69 -6.84 6.79
N LYS A 125 -16.24 -7.78 7.61
CA LYS A 125 -14.97 -7.69 8.36
C LYS A 125 -13.77 -7.98 7.44
N PRO A 126 -12.52 -7.59 7.82
CA PRO A 126 -11.33 -7.85 7.02
C PRO A 126 -11.16 -9.29 6.54
N SER A 127 -11.38 -10.27 7.41
CA SER A 127 -11.29 -11.70 7.04
C SER A 127 -12.35 -12.12 6.03
N GLU A 128 -13.57 -11.62 6.17
CA GLU A 128 -14.68 -11.91 5.25
C GLU A 128 -14.43 -11.29 3.87
N ALA A 129 -13.91 -10.06 3.83
CA ALA A 129 -13.54 -9.39 2.60
C ALA A 129 -12.47 -10.16 1.82
N LEU A 130 -11.44 -10.70 2.50
CA LEU A 130 -10.43 -11.54 1.87
C LEU A 130 -11.01 -12.85 1.31
N VAL A 131 -12.00 -13.45 1.99
CA VAL A 131 -12.71 -14.63 1.47
C VAL A 131 -13.51 -14.30 0.21
N VAL A 132 -14.21 -13.18 0.17
CA VAL A 132 -14.95 -12.72 -1.03
C VAL A 132 -13.98 -12.45 -2.19
N MET A 133 -12.84 -11.80 -1.94
CA MET A 133 -11.80 -11.63 -2.95
C MET A 133 -11.33 -12.98 -3.51
N HIS A 134 -11.04 -13.97 -2.65
CA HIS A 134 -10.66 -15.31 -3.06
C HIS A 134 -11.69 -15.96 -3.97
N GLN A 135 -12.97 -15.92 -3.59
CA GLN A 135 -14.07 -16.50 -4.38
C GLN A 135 -14.18 -15.84 -5.75
N THR A 136 -14.15 -14.50 -5.78
CA THR A 136 -14.25 -13.72 -7.03
C THR A 136 -13.09 -14.03 -7.97
N LEU A 137 -11.86 -14.12 -7.47
CA LEU A 137 -10.70 -14.51 -8.26
C LEU A 137 -10.83 -15.93 -8.85
N ARG A 138 -11.43 -16.84 -8.10
CA ARG A 138 -11.65 -18.22 -8.57
C ARG A 138 -12.70 -18.34 -9.67
N GLU A 139 -13.65 -17.42 -9.70
CA GLU A 139 -14.71 -17.36 -10.73
C GLU A 139 -14.23 -16.70 -12.02
N MET A 140 -13.06 -16.06 -12.02
CA MET A 140 -12.50 -15.46 -13.22
C MET A 140 -12.21 -16.52 -14.30
N PRO A 141 -12.61 -16.27 -15.57
CA PRO A 141 -12.35 -17.20 -16.66
C PRO A 141 -10.86 -17.29 -16.99
N GLY A 142 -10.40 -18.49 -17.38
CA GLY A 142 -9.04 -18.77 -17.84
C GLY A 142 -8.08 -19.23 -16.72
N PRO A 143 -6.75 -19.13 -16.92
CA PRO A 143 -5.76 -19.57 -15.93
C PRO A 143 -5.92 -18.86 -14.59
N ARG A 144 -5.72 -19.60 -13.51
CA ARG A 144 -5.81 -19.02 -12.16
C ARG A 144 -4.71 -18.00 -11.93
N THR A 145 -5.08 -16.92 -11.27
CA THR A 145 -4.14 -15.93 -10.74
C THR A 145 -4.22 -16.01 -9.23
N GLU A 146 -3.07 -16.18 -8.62
CA GLU A 146 -2.95 -16.17 -7.16
C GLU A 146 -2.39 -14.82 -6.72
N MET A 147 -2.77 -14.40 -5.51
CA MET A 147 -2.22 -13.21 -4.88
C MET A 147 -2.14 -13.39 -3.37
N THR A 148 -1.22 -12.72 -2.75
CA THR A 148 -1.21 -12.56 -1.31
C THR A 148 -1.90 -11.26 -0.92
N ALA A 149 -2.49 -11.20 0.27
CA ALA A 149 -3.14 -9.98 0.73
C ALA A 149 -3.18 -9.90 2.26
N VAL A 150 -3.01 -8.70 2.77
CA VAL A 150 -3.27 -8.35 4.17
C VAL A 150 -4.25 -7.18 4.22
N ALA A 151 -5.28 -7.31 5.03
CA ALA A 151 -6.27 -6.27 5.27
C ALA A 151 -6.28 -5.89 6.74
N ILE A 152 -6.23 -4.60 7.02
CA ILE A 152 -6.35 -4.07 8.39
C ILE A 152 -7.54 -3.12 8.48
N HIS A 153 -8.13 -3.07 9.65
CA HIS A 153 -9.14 -2.10 10.05
C HIS A 153 -8.73 -1.51 11.40
N TRP A 154 -8.62 -0.20 11.46
CA TRP A 154 -8.30 0.53 12.68
C TRP A 154 -9.43 1.47 13.04
N ASP A 155 -9.96 1.30 14.24
CA ASP A 155 -10.93 2.22 14.84
C ASP A 155 -10.20 3.20 15.77
N PRO A 156 -10.04 4.47 15.40
CA PRO A 156 -9.35 5.44 16.23
C PRO A 156 -10.08 5.78 17.53
N ALA A 157 -11.39 5.54 17.62
CA ALA A 157 -12.18 5.83 18.83
C ALA A 157 -11.88 4.82 19.94
N THR A 158 -11.63 3.57 19.57
CA THR A 158 -11.29 2.48 20.50
C THR A 158 -9.84 2.10 20.50
N SER A 159 -9.04 2.67 19.55
CA SER A 159 -7.67 2.27 19.26
C SER A 159 -7.54 0.80 18.81
N GLU A 160 -8.63 0.11 18.51
CA GLU A 160 -8.57 -1.28 18.09
C GLU A 160 -8.07 -1.41 16.65
N LEU A 161 -7.02 -2.20 16.46
CA LEU A 161 -6.50 -2.62 15.18
C LEU A 161 -6.83 -4.09 14.94
N THR A 162 -7.63 -4.36 13.92
CA THR A 162 -7.94 -5.71 13.44
C THR A 162 -7.12 -6.02 12.20
N VAL A 163 -6.47 -7.18 12.17
CA VAL A 163 -5.63 -7.63 11.05
C VAL A 163 -6.13 -8.98 10.55
N ALA A 164 -6.28 -9.13 9.24
CA ALA A 164 -6.52 -10.40 8.56
C ALA A 164 -5.49 -10.56 7.43
N ASN A 165 -4.92 -11.76 7.27
CA ASN A 165 -3.83 -12.02 6.34
C ASN A 165 -4.05 -13.34 5.57
N CYS A 166 -3.77 -13.32 4.28
CA CYS A 166 -3.79 -14.45 3.37
C CYS A 166 -2.45 -14.57 2.64
N GLY A 167 -1.45 -15.16 3.30
CA GLY A 167 -0.14 -15.48 2.73
C GLY A 167 0.77 -14.27 2.49
N HIS A 168 0.42 -13.10 2.95
CA HIS A 168 1.21 -11.87 2.79
C HIS A 168 2.21 -11.70 3.93
N VAL A 169 3.21 -10.83 3.73
CA VAL A 169 4.15 -10.45 4.79
C VAL A 169 3.35 -9.90 5.99
N ALA A 170 3.65 -10.41 7.19
CA ALA A 170 2.93 -9.98 8.38
C ALA A 170 3.26 -8.52 8.73
N PRO A 171 2.25 -7.68 9.03
CA PRO A 171 2.47 -6.29 9.41
C PRO A 171 3.37 -6.14 10.64
N VAL A 172 4.11 -5.05 10.68
CA VAL A 172 4.95 -4.67 11.82
C VAL A 172 4.30 -3.51 12.55
N VAL A 173 4.07 -3.64 13.85
CA VAL A 173 3.71 -2.53 14.72
C VAL A 173 4.95 -2.01 15.43
N MET A 174 5.17 -0.72 15.34
CA MET A 174 6.19 0.01 16.07
C MET A 174 5.50 0.89 17.11
N ARG A 175 5.77 0.63 18.37
CA ARG A 175 5.16 1.32 19.49
C ARG A 175 5.86 2.65 19.78
N ALA A 176 5.12 3.60 20.33
CA ALA A 176 5.65 4.90 20.75
C ALA A 176 6.77 4.76 21.81
N ASP A 177 6.73 3.72 22.63
CA ASP A 177 7.74 3.41 23.65
C ASP A 177 9.00 2.69 23.11
N GLY A 178 9.04 2.43 21.77
CA GLY A 178 10.12 1.73 21.09
C GLY A 178 9.92 0.22 20.96
N GLY A 179 8.83 -0.33 21.47
CA GLY A 179 8.46 -1.72 21.28
C GLY A 179 8.21 -2.02 19.80
N VAL A 180 8.54 -3.23 19.35
CA VAL A 180 8.27 -3.69 17.96
C VAL A 180 7.66 -5.06 18.01
N GLU A 181 6.57 -5.23 17.28
CA GLU A 181 5.82 -6.48 17.20
C GLU A 181 5.48 -6.81 15.75
N GLN A 182 5.75 -8.03 15.30
CA GLN A 182 5.23 -8.54 14.03
C GLN A 182 3.90 -9.24 14.27
N LEU A 183 2.86 -8.80 13.55
CA LEU A 183 1.50 -9.32 13.73
C LEU A 183 1.29 -10.58 12.91
N GLU A 184 1.93 -11.68 13.33
CA GLU A 184 1.75 -12.98 12.71
C GLU A 184 0.30 -13.46 12.81
N THR A 185 -0.21 -14.03 11.72
CA THR A 185 -1.52 -14.68 11.64
C THR A 185 -1.37 -16.10 11.09
N PRO A 186 -2.17 -17.07 11.55
CA PRO A 186 -2.00 -18.49 11.19
C PRO A 186 -2.27 -18.84 9.72
N SER A 187 -2.54 -17.89 8.84
CA SER A 187 -2.93 -18.17 7.46
C SER A 187 -1.76 -18.02 6.50
N GLY A 188 -1.21 -19.12 6.02
CA GLY A 188 -0.16 -19.15 5.01
C GLY A 188 -0.63 -19.34 3.56
N ARG A 189 -1.92 -19.18 3.24
CA ARG A 189 -2.45 -19.41 1.89
C ARG A 189 -2.90 -18.12 1.22
N GLY A 190 -2.43 -17.90 -0.01
CA GLY A 190 -2.88 -16.80 -0.85
C GLY A 190 -4.32 -16.95 -1.36
N LEU A 191 -4.81 -15.90 -1.96
CA LEU A 191 -6.13 -15.80 -2.59
C LEU A 191 -6.09 -16.37 -4.02
N GLY A 192 -7.22 -16.78 -4.58
CA GLY A 192 -7.35 -17.26 -5.95
C GLY A 192 -6.92 -18.72 -6.17
N GLY A 193 -6.14 -19.31 -5.26
CA GLY A 193 -5.65 -20.69 -5.33
C GLY A 193 -6.75 -21.74 -5.22
N ARG A 194 -6.36 -23.02 -5.30
CA ARG A 194 -7.33 -24.14 -5.22
C ARG A 194 -7.98 -24.30 -3.86
N ALA A 195 -7.21 -24.12 -2.82
CA ALA A 195 -7.69 -24.26 -1.45
C ALA A 195 -8.18 -22.92 -0.92
N SER A 196 -9.36 -22.93 -0.27
CA SER A 196 -9.88 -21.73 0.39
C SER A 196 -8.97 -21.30 1.53
N PRO A 197 -8.56 -20.02 1.57
CA PRO A 197 -7.94 -19.46 2.74
C PRO A 197 -8.95 -19.45 3.88
N LYS A 198 -8.46 -19.60 5.11
CA LYS A 198 -9.25 -19.45 6.32
C LYS A 198 -8.60 -18.34 7.16
N PRO A 199 -8.70 -17.06 6.70
CA PRO A 199 -8.07 -15.99 7.44
C PRO A 199 -8.69 -15.85 8.82
N THR A 200 -7.85 -15.87 9.84
CA THR A 200 -8.22 -15.52 11.20
C THR A 200 -7.97 -14.04 11.41
N GLN A 201 -8.73 -13.42 12.31
CA GLN A 201 -8.48 -12.06 12.73
C GLN A 201 -7.56 -12.04 13.95
N ARG A 202 -6.59 -11.15 13.93
CA ARG A 202 -5.80 -10.76 15.08
C ARG A 202 -6.18 -9.35 15.49
N HIS A 203 -6.38 -9.14 16.78
CA HIS A 203 -6.71 -7.86 17.35
C HIS A 203 -5.55 -7.37 18.21
N THR A 204 -5.23 -6.10 18.13
CA THR A 204 -4.28 -5.42 18.99
C THR A 204 -4.69 -3.96 19.14
N GLN A 205 -4.04 -3.22 20.02
CA GLN A 205 -4.26 -1.78 20.16
C GLN A 205 -3.24 -1.02 19.31
N LEU A 206 -3.64 0.10 18.74
CA LEU A 206 -2.76 1.05 18.06
C LEU A 206 -3.10 2.46 18.60
N GLY A 207 -2.32 2.89 19.58
CA GLY A 207 -2.50 4.17 20.26
C GLY A 207 -1.68 5.30 19.65
N PRO A 208 -1.83 6.53 20.18
CA PRO A 208 -1.10 7.70 19.70
C PRO A 208 0.42 7.47 19.72
N GLY A 209 1.09 7.83 18.62
CA GLY A 209 2.50 7.62 18.42
C GLY A 209 2.90 6.22 17.92
N ASP A 210 1.99 5.25 17.92
CA ASP A 210 2.22 3.95 17.32
C ASP A 210 2.15 4.02 15.80
N ARG A 211 2.86 3.12 15.11
CA ARG A 211 2.80 2.96 13.66
C ARG A 211 2.60 1.51 13.29
N VAL A 212 1.75 1.24 12.30
CA VAL A 212 1.69 -0.08 11.65
C VAL A 212 2.20 0.04 10.21
N ILE A 213 3.11 -0.86 9.85
CA ILE A 213 3.79 -0.89 8.54
C ILE A 213 3.44 -2.19 7.84
N LEU A 214 2.91 -2.07 6.62
CA LEU A 214 2.65 -3.17 5.71
C LEU A 214 3.65 -3.07 4.56
N VAL A 215 4.21 -4.20 4.16
CA VAL A 215 5.17 -4.26 3.04
C VAL A 215 4.89 -5.48 2.17
N SER A 216 5.08 -5.37 0.86
CA SER A 216 5.12 -6.54 -0.02
C SER A 216 6.46 -7.28 0.09
N ASP A 217 6.52 -8.45 -0.48
CA ASP A 217 7.73 -9.27 -0.45
C ASP A 217 8.87 -8.66 -1.27
N GLY A 218 8.60 -7.87 -2.32
CA GLY A 218 9.63 -7.10 -3.01
C GLY A 218 10.38 -6.07 -2.14
N VAL A 219 9.87 -5.75 -0.93
CA VAL A 219 10.62 -5.00 0.08
C VAL A 219 11.51 -5.92 0.91
N THR A 220 11.02 -7.10 1.28
CA THR A 220 11.73 -8.04 2.15
C THR A 220 12.68 -8.96 1.40
N ASN A 221 12.38 -9.29 0.12
CA ASN A 221 13.11 -10.20 -0.75
C ASN A 221 13.50 -9.45 -2.03
N LEU A 222 14.78 -9.16 -2.25
CA LEU A 222 15.22 -8.42 -3.44
C LEU A 222 15.54 -9.33 -4.65
N GLY A 223 15.09 -10.59 -4.63
CA GLY A 223 15.29 -11.56 -5.71
C GLY A 223 16.55 -12.42 -5.58
N GLU A 224 16.75 -13.32 -6.56
CA GLU A 224 17.87 -14.26 -6.54
C GLU A 224 19.24 -13.54 -6.50
N GLY A 225 20.06 -13.87 -5.52
CA GLY A 225 21.42 -13.35 -5.36
C GLY A 225 21.55 -12.00 -4.65
N GLN A 226 20.46 -11.36 -4.27
CA GLN A 226 20.48 -10.15 -3.46
C GLN A 226 19.81 -10.40 -2.09
N ALA A 227 20.53 -10.09 -1.02
CA ALA A 227 19.95 -10.14 0.32
C ALA A 227 18.89 -9.06 0.44
N GLY A 228 17.61 -9.44 0.54
CA GLY A 228 16.52 -8.52 0.83
C GLY A 228 16.70 -7.83 2.17
N LEU A 229 15.93 -6.76 2.41
CA LEU A 229 15.96 -6.09 3.70
C LEU A 229 15.53 -7.02 4.84
N GLY A 230 14.67 -8.00 4.55
CA GLY A 230 13.97 -8.75 5.58
C GLY A 230 13.15 -7.81 6.49
N VAL A 231 12.35 -8.36 7.36
CA VAL A 231 11.56 -7.57 8.32
C VAL A 231 12.45 -6.73 9.23
N GLY A 232 13.61 -7.27 9.66
CA GLY A 232 14.57 -6.55 10.49
C GLY A 232 15.15 -5.30 9.82
N GLY A 233 15.37 -5.35 8.49
CA GLY A 233 15.82 -4.20 7.71
C GLY A 233 14.72 -3.15 7.55
N VAL A 234 13.46 -3.57 7.38
CA VAL A 234 12.30 -2.66 7.36
C VAL A 234 12.22 -1.89 8.68
N ILE A 235 12.32 -2.60 9.82
CA ILE A 235 12.32 -1.98 11.15
C ILE A 235 13.46 -0.97 11.30
N LYS A 236 14.70 -1.36 10.94
CA LYS A 236 15.87 -0.47 11.00
C LYS A 236 15.69 0.77 10.12
N ALA A 237 15.09 0.63 8.95
CA ALA A 237 14.81 1.75 8.06
C ALA A 237 13.73 2.68 8.64
N ALA A 238 12.64 2.12 9.16
CA ALA A 238 11.55 2.86 9.77
C ALA A 238 12.00 3.65 11.04
N LEU A 239 12.97 3.14 11.78
CA LEU A 239 13.57 3.85 12.93
C LEU A 239 14.35 5.11 12.54
N ARG A 240 14.71 5.30 11.25
CA ARG A 240 15.38 6.52 10.75
C ARG A 240 14.40 7.68 10.52
N ALA A 241 13.11 7.42 10.56
CA ALA A 241 12.09 8.45 10.44
C ALA A 241 12.06 9.32 11.72
N GLU A 242 12.74 10.46 11.68
CA GLU A 242 12.93 11.34 12.84
C GLU A 242 11.61 11.89 13.40
N ARG A 243 10.70 12.29 12.50
CA ARG A 243 9.37 12.80 12.85
C ARG A 243 8.32 11.71 13.06
N GLN A 244 8.69 10.48 12.81
CA GLN A 244 7.82 9.30 12.94
C GLN A 244 6.48 9.38 12.19
N THR A 245 6.37 10.26 11.18
CA THR A 245 5.19 10.34 10.32
C THR A 245 5.09 9.14 9.38
N ALA A 246 3.88 8.84 8.91
CA ALA A 246 3.68 7.78 7.95
C ALA A 246 4.47 8.02 6.65
N ALA A 247 4.43 9.26 6.14
CA ALA A 247 5.14 9.63 4.91
C ALA A 247 6.67 9.48 5.04
N GLU A 248 7.24 9.87 6.18
CA GLU A 248 8.67 9.74 6.43
C GLU A 248 9.08 8.28 6.59
N THR A 249 8.29 7.47 7.28
CA THR A 249 8.50 6.03 7.43
C THR A 249 8.55 5.33 6.06
N VAL A 250 7.56 5.57 5.20
CA VAL A 250 7.54 5.02 3.84
C VAL A 250 8.77 5.45 3.05
N ARG A 251 9.17 6.72 3.12
CA ARG A 251 10.36 7.24 2.43
C ARG A 251 11.64 6.56 2.88
N GLU A 252 11.84 6.38 4.19
CA GLU A 252 13.06 5.76 4.73
C GLU A 252 13.15 4.28 4.38
N VAL A 253 12.03 3.55 4.39
CA VAL A 253 12.00 2.15 3.94
C VAL A 253 12.34 2.06 2.45
N HIS A 254 11.71 2.88 1.59
CA HIS A 254 12.02 2.89 0.15
C HIS A 254 13.46 3.29 -0.14
N ARG A 255 14.03 4.24 0.62
CA ARG A 255 15.46 4.59 0.50
C ARG A 255 16.36 3.39 0.79
N ALA A 256 16.02 2.62 1.82
CA ALA A 256 16.77 1.40 2.17
C ALA A 256 16.63 0.33 1.08
N VAL A 257 15.45 0.13 0.51
CA VAL A 257 15.22 -0.80 -0.62
C VAL A 257 16.07 -0.40 -1.82
N LEU A 258 16.02 0.86 -2.24
CA LEU A 258 16.79 1.35 -3.38
C LEU A 258 18.31 1.25 -3.16
N ALA A 259 18.77 1.47 -1.93
CA ALA A 259 20.19 1.30 -1.59
C ALA A 259 20.62 -0.18 -1.63
N ALA A 260 19.78 -1.09 -1.15
CA ALA A 260 20.06 -2.52 -1.13
C ALA A 260 20.01 -3.15 -2.55
N SER A 261 19.06 -2.69 -3.39
CA SER A 261 18.90 -3.18 -4.77
C SER A 261 19.81 -2.49 -5.79
N SER A 262 20.63 -1.52 -5.38
CA SER A 262 21.39 -0.66 -6.29
C SER A 262 20.50 -0.02 -7.37
N GLY A 263 19.23 0.20 -7.05
CA GLY A 263 18.21 0.78 -7.94
C GLY A 263 17.58 -0.21 -8.93
N ASN A 264 17.96 -1.49 -8.89
CA ASN A 264 17.38 -2.54 -9.73
C ASN A 264 16.44 -3.41 -8.89
N LEU A 265 15.14 -3.21 -9.05
CA LEU A 265 14.12 -4.02 -8.38
C LEU A 265 13.74 -5.20 -9.27
N SER A 266 13.72 -6.40 -8.68
CA SER A 266 13.23 -7.63 -9.34
C SER A 266 11.71 -7.76 -9.26
N ASP A 267 11.09 -7.10 -8.27
CA ASP A 267 9.65 -7.07 -8.04
C ASP A 267 9.22 -5.70 -7.56
N ASP A 268 7.90 -5.42 -7.60
CA ASP A 268 7.35 -4.20 -7.04
C ASP A 268 7.60 -4.15 -5.52
N ALA A 269 8.07 -3.02 -5.04
CA ALA A 269 8.31 -2.83 -3.61
C ALA A 269 7.29 -1.85 -3.04
N THR A 270 6.28 -2.39 -2.40
CA THR A 270 5.17 -1.61 -1.83
C THR A 270 5.32 -1.46 -0.33
N VAL A 271 5.16 -0.23 0.12
CA VAL A 271 5.16 0.12 1.56
C VAL A 271 3.95 0.96 1.87
N VAL A 272 3.21 0.58 2.90
CA VAL A 272 2.11 1.38 3.46
C VAL A 272 2.33 1.51 4.97
N CYS A 273 2.16 2.71 5.48
CA CYS A 273 2.27 3.01 6.91
C CYS A 273 1.02 3.79 7.37
N LEU A 274 0.44 3.36 8.47
CA LEU A 274 -0.50 4.14 9.28
C LEU A 274 0.24 4.60 10.54
N ALA A 275 0.25 5.89 10.80
CA ALA A 275 0.75 6.49 12.03
C ALA A 275 -0.44 7.05 12.81
N ALA A 276 -0.66 6.53 14.03
CA ALA A 276 -1.66 7.02 14.95
C ALA A 276 -1.14 8.29 15.63
N GLY A 277 -2.01 9.32 15.75
CA GLY A 277 -1.66 10.65 16.27
C GLY A 277 -2.51 11.08 17.45
#